data_921357c5c486de344eeabeb883103cba
#
_entry.id   921357c5c486de344eeabeb883103cba
#
_cell.length_a   1.000
_cell.length_b   1.000
_cell.length_c   1.000
_cell.angle_alpha   90.00
_cell.angle_beta   90.00
_cell.angle_gamma   90.00
#
_symmetry.space_group_name_H-M   'P 1'
#
loop_
_entity.id
_entity.type
_entity.pdbx_description
1 polymer ?
#
loop_
_entity_poly.entity_id
_entity_poly.type
_entity_poly.pdbx_seq_one_letter_code
_entity_poly.pdbx_strand_id
1 'polypeptide(L)'
;MKEKQMTKEELAALKERLAKRTRDEMEREWADPKFREDYAAWEREYRATVALHKARQKAKLTQAELAERMNIPRANVSRIENGQNVTFATFARYLRGCGFDFSLRIFPIGRKREGITAAAMTMA
;
A
#
# COMPACT_ATOMS: atom_id res chain seq x y z
N MET A 1 -16.14 -8.49 -17.18
CA MET A 1 -16.18 -9.45 -16.06
C MET A 1 -15.97 -8.71 -14.77
N LYS A 2 -16.93 -8.79 -13.87
CA LYS A 2 -16.74 -8.28 -12.52
C LYS A 2 -15.80 -9.24 -11.79
N GLU A 3 -14.67 -8.74 -11.32
CA GLU A 3 -13.85 -9.49 -10.38
C GLU A 3 -14.71 -9.82 -9.17
N LYS A 4 -14.81 -11.10 -8.88
CA LYS A 4 -15.56 -11.58 -7.74
C LYS A 4 -14.83 -11.16 -6.47
N GLN A 5 -15.39 -10.20 -5.74
CA GLN A 5 -14.87 -9.88 -4.42
C GLN A 5 -15.10 -11.05 -3.48
N MET A 6 -14.07 -11.40 -2.71
CA MET A 6 -14.16 -12.43 -1.69
C MET A 6 -15.18 -12.03 -0.62
N THR A 7 -16.03 -12.96 -0.25
CA THR A 7 -16.94 -12.78 0.89
C THR A 7 -16.15 -12.75 2.20
N LYS A 8 -16.78 -12.26 3.26
CA LYS A 8 -16.16 -12.26 4.61
C LYS A 8 -15.80 -13.68 5.05
N GLU A 9 -16.65 -14.66 4.74
CA GLU A 9 -16.42 -16.05 5.06
C GLU A 9 -15.24 -16.64 4.29
N GLU A 10 -15.13 -16.32 3.00
CA GLU A 10 -14.01 -16.74 2.16
C GLU A 10 -12.69 -16.14 2.66
N LEU A 11 -12.71 -14.86 3.03
CA LEU A 11 -11.53 -14.19 3.58
C LEU A 11 -11.11 -14.78 4.92
N ALA A 12 -12.06 -15.06 5.81
CA ALA A 12 -11.80 -15.70 7.11
C ALA A 12 -11.21 -17.11 6.92
N ALA A 13 -11.77 -17.89 6.01
CA ALA A 13 -11.26 -19.22 5.66
C ALA A 13 -9.85 -19.18 5.08
N LEU A 14 -9.57 -18.19 4.22
CA LEU A 14 -8.22 -17.98 3.67
C LEU A 14 -7.21 -17.61 4.75
N LYS A 15 -7.55 -16.68 5.64
CA LYS A 15 -6.71 -16.29 6.76
C LYS A 15 -6.39 -17.47 7.68
N GLU A 16 -7.40 -18.27 8.00
CA GLU A 16 -7.23 -19.48 8.82
C GLU A 16 -6.31 -20.50 8.14
N ARG A 17 -6.51 -20.73 6.84
CA ARG A 17 -5.67 -21.63 6.05
C ARG A 17 -4.22 -21.15 5.98
N LEU A 18 -4.00 -19.85 5.80
CA LEU A 18 -2.66 -19.27 5.79
C LEU A 18 -1.98 -19.34 7.16
N ALA A 19 -2.75 -19.16 8.23
CA ALA A 19 -2.23 -19.28 9.60
C ALA A 19 -1.82 -20.72 9.94
N LYS A 20 -2.40 -21.71 9.29
CA LYS A 20 -2.08 -23.14 9.48
C LYS A 20 -0.91 -23.63 8.62
N ARG A 21 -0.35 -22.77 7.77
CA ARG A 21 0.83 -23.15 6.97
C ARG A 21 1.95 -23.61 7.88
N THR A 22 2.53 -24.73 7.53
CA THR A 22 3.65 -25.24 8.31
C THR A 22 4.89 -24.37 8.09
N ARG A 23 5.74 -24.33 9.10
CA ARG A 23 7.01 -23.62 9.03
C ARG A 23 7.86 -24.10 7.84
N ASP A 24 7.84 -25.39 7.58
CA ASP A 24 8.60 -26.01 6.49
C ASP A 24 8.12 -25.55 5.10
N GLU A 25 6.82 -25.37 4.93
CA GLU A 25 6.25 -24.83 3.69
C GLU A 25 6.70 -23.38 3.46
N MET A 26 6.66 -22.58 4.50
CA MET A 26 7.12 -21.19 4.44
C MET A 26 8.63 -21.11 4.15
N GLU A 27 9.43 -21.95 4.77
CA GLU A 27 10.87 -22.02 4.53
C GLU A 27 11.20 -22.41 3.09
N ARG A 28 10.46 -23.37 2.52
CA ARG A 28 10.63 -23.78 1.12
C ARG A 28 10.31 -22.68 0.13
N GLU A 29 9.22 -21.97 0.35
CA GLU A 29 8.86 -20.82 -0.50
C GLU A 29 9.89 -19.71 -0.38
N TRP A 30 10.33 -19.42 0.84
CA TRP A 30 11.32 -18.39 1.12
C TRP A 30 12.72 -18.73 0.57
N ALA A 31 13.01 -19.99 0.35
CA ALA A 31 14.25 -20.43 -0.29
C ALA A 31 14.32 -20.08 -1.79
N ASP A 32 13.18 -19.87 -2.44
CA ASP A 32 13.12 -19.47 -3.85
C ASP A 32 13.43 -17.98 -3.99
N PRO A 33 14.51 -17.59 -4.70
CA PRO A 33 14.84 -16.17 -4.91
C PRO A 33 13.75 -15.40 -5.63
N LYS A 34 13.04 -16.02 -6.57
CA LYS A 34 11.95 -15.40 -7.30
C LYS A 34 10.77 -15.09 -6.38
N PHE A 35 10.44 -16.01 -5.50
CA PHE A 35 9.39 -15.79 -4.51
C PHE A 35 9.71 -14.60 -3.60
N ARG A 36 10.96 -14.49 -3.13
CA ARG A 36 11.38 -13.35 -2.30
C ARG A 36 11.29 -12.03 -3.04
N GLU A 37 11.65 -12.02 -4.32
CA GLU A 37 11.54 -10.82 -5.16
C GLU A 37 10.09 -10.40 -5.35
N ASP A 38 9.21 -11.34 -5.69
CA ASP A 38 7.78 -11.10 -5.87
C ASP A 38 7.11 -10.64 -4.57
N TYR A 39 7.47 -11.26 -3.45
CA TYR A 39 6.99 -10.89 -2.13
C TYR A 39 7.43 -9.48 -1.73
N ALA A 40 8.69 -9.12 -2.00
CA ALA A 40 9.20 -7.79 -1.70
C ALA A 40 8.49 -6.70 -2.52
N ALA A 41 8.21 -6.98 -3.78
CA ALA A 41 7.44 -6.07 -4.64
C ALA A 41 6.00 -5.90 -4.14
N TRP A 42 5.34 -7.01 -3.82
CA TRP A 42 3.98 -7.00 -3.25
C TRP A 42 3.93 -6.26 -1.91
N GLU A 43 4.88 -6.50 -1.02
CA GLU A 43 4.95 -5.84 0.28
C GLU A 43 5.12 -4.32 0.15
N ARG A 44 5.92 -3.86 -0.80
CA ARG A 44 6.10 -2.42 -1.05
C ARG A 44 4.80 -1.77 -1.51
N GLU A 45 4.08 -2.40 -2.42
CA GLU A 45 2.78 -1.91 -2.90
C GLU A 45 1.74 -1.92 -1.79
N TYR A 46 1.68 -2.99 -1.02
CA TYR A 46 0.78 -3.13 0.11
C TYR A 46 1.01 -2.07 1.19
N ARG A 47 2.26 -1.80 1.54
CA ARG A 47 2.60 -0.78 2.53
C ARG A 47 2.17 0.62 2.09
N ALA A 48 2.34 0.94 0.83
CA ALA A 48 1.90 2.21 0.28
C ALA A 48 0.38 2.37 0.38
N THR A 49 -0.38 1.36 -0.01
CA THR A 49 -1.85 1.40 0.08
C THR A 49 -2.36 1.48 1.51
N VAL A 50 -1.73 0.74 2.43
CA VAL A 50 -2.06 0.80 3.86
C VAL A 50 -1.78 2.19 4.43
N ALA A 51 -0.68 2.82 4.03
CA ALA A 51 -0.34 4.17 4.46
C ALA A 51 -1.40 5.20 4.01
N LEU A 52 -1.90 5.07 2.79
CA LEU A 52 -2.98 5.91 2.27
C LEU A 52 -4.26 5.75 3.10
N HIS A 53 -4.70 4.52 3.33
CA HIS A 53 -5.86 4.24 4.17
C HIS A 53 -5.72 4.83 5.58
N LYS A 54 -4.57 4.64 6.21
CA LYS A 54 -4.30 5.17 7.55
C LYS A 54 -4.33 6.69 7.59
N ALA A 55 -3.80 7.35 6.57
CA ALA A 55 -3.83 8.81 6.48
C ALA A 55 -5.28 9.32 6.42
N ARG A 56 -6.11 8.71 5.58
CA ARG A 56 -7.52 9.07 5.49
C ARG A 56 -8.26 8.82 6.81
N GLN A 57 -8.02 7.69 7.46
CA GLN A 57 -8.63 7.36 8.75
C GLN A 57 -8.23 8.35 9.86
N LYS A 58 -6.95 8.73 9.91
CA LYS A 58 -6.47 9.75 10.85
C LYS A 58 -7.10 11.11 10.62
N ALA A 59 -7.33 11.45 9.37
CA ALA A 59 -8.02 12.68 8.98
C ALA A 59 -9.54 12.62 9.24
N LYS A 60 -10.08 11.46 9.60
CA LYS A 60 -11.51 11.20 9.81
C LYS A 60 -12.36 11.54 8.59
N LEU A 61 -11.82 11.26 7.41
CA LEU A 61 -12.50 11.49 6.14
C LEU A 61 -13.04 10.18 5.56
N THR A 62 -14.24 10.27 4.99
CA THR A 62 -14.76 9.22 4.12
C THR A 62 -14.09 9.32 2.74
N GLN A 63 -14.20 8.27 1.93
CA GLN A 63 -13.74 8.32 0.53
C GLN A 63 -14.42 9.45 -0.25
N ALA A 64 -15.71 9.64 -0.02
CA ALA A 64 -16.49 10.71 -0.68
C ALA A 64 -16.00 12.11 -0.29
N GLU A 65 -15.72 12.32 0.99
CA GLU A 65 -15.21 13.60 1.49
C GLU A 65 -13.81 13.89 0.94
N LEU A 66 -12.93 12.89 0.89
CA LEU A 66 -11.61 13.04 0.30
C LEU A 66 -11.69 13.31 -1.20
N ALA A 67 -12.57 12.61 -1.92
CA ALA A 67 -12.82 12.82 -3.34
C ALA A 67 -13.24 14.26 -3.63
N GLU A 68 -14.11 14.81 -2.80
CA GLU A 68 -14.54 16.21 -2.89
C GLU A 68 -13.35 17.17 -2.70
N ARG A 69 -12.51 16.96 -1.70
CA ARG A 69 -11.30 17.75 -1.46
C ARG A 69 -10.29 17.67 -2.61
N MET A 70 -10.16 16.52 -3.22
CA MET A 70 -9.27 16.29 -4.36
C MET A 70 -9.88 16.74 -5.69
N ASN A 71 -11.18 17.05 -5.71
CA ASN A 71 -11.95 17.36 -6.92
C ASN A 71 -11.88 16.23 -7.96
N ILE A 72 -12.09 15.00 -7.51
CA ILE A 72 -12.11 13.79 -8.33
C ILE A 72 -13.33 12.94 -7.95
N PRO A 73 -13.79 12.04 -8.83
CA PRO A 73 -14.83 11.09 -8.47
C PRO A 73 -14.41 10.15 -7.32
N ARG A 74 -15.35 9.76 -6.48
CA ARG A 74 -15.11 8.81 -5.39
C ARG A 74 -14.50 7.49 -5.89
N ALA A 75 -14.91 7.02 -7.05
CA ALA A 75 -14.36 5.82 -7.65
C ALA A 75 -12.84 5.92 -7.87
N ASN A 76 -12.32 7.11 -8.16
CA ASN A 76 -10.89 7.32 -8.30
C ASN A 76 -10.15 7.21 -6.96
N VAL A 77 -10.74 7.71 -5.86
CA VAL A 77 -10.18 7.52 -4.51
C VAL A 77 -10.08 6.03 -4.19
N SER A 78 -11.14 5.27 -4.47
CA SER A 78 -11.15 3.82 -4.28
C SER A 78 -10.04 3.12 -5.08
N ARG A 79 -9.83 3.50 -6.35
CA ARG A 79 -8.76 2.95 -7.20
C ARG A 79 -7.37 3.27 -6.65
N ILE A 80 -7.16 4.50 -6.20
CA ILE A 80 -5.89 4.91 -5.56
C ILE A 80 -5.62 4.03 -4.34
N GLU A 81 -6.60 3.85 -3.48
CA GLU A 81 -6.48 3.03 -2.27
C GLU A 81 -6.26 1.54 -2.58
N ASN A 82 -6.67 1.08 -3.75
CA ASN A 82 -6.40 -0.28 -4.24
C ASN A 82 -5.07 -0.39 -5.01
N GLY A 83 -4.30 0.68 -5.09
CA GLY A 83 -2.99 0.69 -5.75
C GLY A 83 -3.05 0.73 -7.28
N GLN A 84 -4.21 1.06 -7.86
CA GLN A 84 -4.36 1.14 -9.31
C GLN A 84 -3.90 2.49 -9.84
N ASN A 85 -2.99 2.47 -10.81
CA ASN A 85 -2.50 3.66 -11.53
C ASN A 85 -2.05 4.80 -10.61
N VAL A 86 -1.37 4.48 -9.52
CA VAL A 86 -0.89 5.47 -8.57
C VAL A 86 0.46 6.02 -9.03
N THR A 87 0.46 7.29 -9.40
CA THR A 87 1.69 8.06 -9.66
C THR A 87 2.11 8.79 -8.39
N PHE A 88 3.35 9.30 -8.36
CA PHE A 88 3.81 10.17 -7.26
C PHE A 88 2.91 11.40 -7.09
N ALA A 89 2.50 11.99 -8.19
CA ALA A 89 1.62 13.15 -8.16
C ALA A 89 0.27 12.82 -7.51
N THR A 90 -0.32 11.70 -7.88
CA THR A 90 -1.59 11.21 -7.30
C THR A 90 -1.44 10.88 -5.83
N PHE A 91 -0.36 10.22 -5.45
CA PHE A 91 -0.02 9.89 -4.06
C PHE A 91 0.10 11.15 -3.21
N ALA A 92 0.85 12.14 -3.69
CA ALA A 92 1.01 13.42 -3.02
C ALA A 92 -0.32 14.17 -2.86
N ARG A 93 -1.14 14.20 -3.90
CA ARG A 93 -2.45 14.87 -3.87
C ARG A 93 -3.39 14.21 -2.87
N TYR A 94 -3.41 12.89 -2.81
CA TYR A 94 -4.20 12.14 -1.84
C TYR A 94 -3.80 12.51 -0.41
N LEU A 95 -2.53 12.46 -0.10
CA LEU A 95 -2.02 12.78 1.24
C LEU A 95 -2.30 14.23 1.63
N ARG A 96 -2.11 15.17 0.70
CA ARG A 96 -2.46 16.57 0.93
C ARG A 96 -3.94 16.78 1.18
N GLY A 97 -4.80 16.06 0.48
CA GLY A 97 -6.23 16.06 0.74
C GLY A 97 -6.59 15.61 2.14
N CYS A 98 -5.79 14.71 2.71
CA CYS A 98 -5.90 14.26 4.10
C CYS A 98 -5.21 15.20 5.10
N GLY A 99 -4.50 16.22 4.66
CA GLY A 99 -3.74 17.13 5.53
C GLY A 99 -2.36 16.63 5.90
N PHE A 100 -1.79 15.70 5.12
CA PHE A 100 -0.46 15.15 5.36
C PHE A 100 0.50 15.45 4.21
N ASP A 101 1.76 15.41 4.54
CA ASP A 101 2.86 15.41 3.59
C ASP A 101 3.64 14.09 3.73
N PHE A 102 4.57 13.81 2.83
CA PHE A 102 5.39 12.61 2.92
C PHE A 102 6.83 12.87 2.52
N SER A 103 7.73 12.01 2.96
CA SER A 103 9.13 11.99 2.55
C SER A 103 9.48 10.64 1.93
N LEU A 104 10.37 10.67 0.96
CA LEU A 104 10.89 9.47 0.30
C LEU A 104 12.33 9.23 0.75
N ARG A 105 12.64 7.99 1.10
CA ARG A 105 14.00 7.56 1.40
C ARG A 105 14.52 6.66 0.30
N ILE A 106 15.71 6.94 -0.16
CA ILE A 106 16.44 6.12 -1.12
C ILE A 106 17.71 5.62 -0.41
N PHE A 107 17.94 4.33 -0.45
CA PHE A 107 19.09 3.71 0.17
C PHE A 107 19.64 2.58 -0.71
N PRO A 108 20.96 2.27 -0.63
CA PRO A 108 21.55 1.18 -1.39
C PRO A 108 20.96 -0.18 -1.01
N ILE A 109 20.81 -1.04 -1.99
CA ILE A 109 20.33 -2.42 -1.78
C ILE A 109 21.30 -3.14 -0.83
N GLY A 110 20.74 -3.86 0.15
CA GLY A 110 21.51 -4.68 1.09
C GLY A 110 22.12 -3.94 2.27
N ARG A 111 21.95 -2.62 2.36
CA ARG A 111 22.32 -1.84 3.55
C ARG A 111 21.10 -1.56 4.42
N LYS A 112 21.31 -1.63 5.74
CA LYS A 112 20.32 -1.17 6.71
C LYS A 112 19.92 0.28 6.41
N ARG A 113 18.72 0.66 6.81
CA ARG A 113 18.06 1.95 6.61
C ARG A 113 18.83 3.20 7.08
N GLU A 114 20.12 3.18 7.16
CA GLU A 114 21.01 4.33 7.36
C GLU A 114 21.14 5.13 6.06
N GLY A 115 20.03 5.18 5.33
CA GLY A 115 20.05 5.71 4.00
C GLY A 115 20.01 7.20 3.97
N ILE A 116 20.52 7.71 2.86
CA ILE A 116 20.34 9.06 2.41
C ILE A 116 18.87 9.42 2.54
N THR A 117 18.57 10.21 3.55
CA THR A 117 17.27 10.85 3.63
C THR A 117 17.20 11.79 2.43
N ALA A 118 16.38 11.48 1.46
CA ALA A 118 16.09 12.39 0.38
C ALA A 118 15.25 13.57 0.93
N ALA A 119 15.78 14.26 1.93
CA ALA A 119 15.20 15.47 2.49
C ALA A 119 15.04 16.56 1.40
N ALA A 120 15.72 16.37 0.29
CA ALA A 120 15.64 17.25 -0.88
C ALA A 120 14.36 17.01 -1.72
N MET A 121 13.58 15.96 -1.47
CA MET A 121 12.32 15.71 -2.17
C MET A 121 11.11 16.08 -1.32
N THR A 122 11.23 17.09 -0.49
CA THR A 122 10.07 17.76 0.06
C THR A 122 9.34 18.39 -1.13
N MET A 123 8.34 17.73 -1.61
CA MET A 123 7.44 18.32 -2.59
C MET A 123 6.55 19.31 -1.83
N ALA A 124 7.06 20.50 -1.72
CA ALA A 124 6.25 21.63 -1.28
C ALA A 124 5.16 21.93 -2.31
#